data_aaec1316b593d040c30909ae299aa2ef
#
_entry.id   aaec1316b593d040c30909ae299aa2ef
#
_cell.length_a   1.000
_cell.length_b   1.000
_cell.length_c   1.000
_cell.angle_alpha   90.00
_cell.angle_beta   90.00
_cell.angle_gamma   90.00
#
_symmetry.space_group_name_H-M   'P 1'
#
loop_
_entity.id
_entity.type
_entity.pdbx_description
1 polymer ?
#
loop_
_entity_poly.entity_id
_entity_poly.type
_entity_poly.pdbx_seq_one_letter_code
_entity_poly.pdbx_strand_id
1 'polypeptide(L)'
;MIKSRYIFLGLAMILMLAGCGANRKTIRFGAAGIGGMYDSFANAYVSLANKEDFSYKLEIRNTAGSAANVRLLSGKYIELGIAQADLVEEAYHGTGEFRDKAYQGYKAVAALYPEACQIVVRTDSEIELSLIHI
;
A
#
# COMPACT_ATOMS: atom_id res chain seq x y z
N MET A 1 -16.18 8.25 57.35
CA MET A 1 -16.17 9.05 56.10
C MET A 1 -14.83 9.00 55.32
N ILE A 2 -13.67 8.88 55.96
CA ILE A 2 -12.35 8.87 55.27
C ILE A 2 -12.13 7.62 54.44
N LYS A 3 -12.53 6.42 54.87
CA LYS A 3 -12.32 5.15 54.16
C LYS A 3 -13.05 5.09 52.79
N SER A 4 -14.22 5.72 52.66
CA SER A 4 -14.97 5.75 51.39
C SER A 4 -14.25 6.54 50.31
N ARG A 5 -13.57 7.63 50.63
CA ARG A 5 -12.83 8.48 49.68
C ARG A 5 -11.64 7.74 49.04
N TYR A 6 -10.95 6.89 49.81
CA TYR A 6 -9.83 6.09 49.27
C TYR A 6 -10.29 4.95 48.36
N ILE A 7 -11.48 4.38 48.64
CA ILE A 7 -12.09 3.37 47.75
C ILE A 7 -12.46 3.98 46.41
N PHE A 8 -13.05 5.19 46.39
CA PHE A 8 -13.36 5.90 45.14
C PHE A 8 -12.10 6.32 44.37
N LEU A 9 -11.05 6.78 45.04
CA LEU A 9 -9.76 7.09 44.41
C LEU A 9 -9.10 5.83 43.80
N GLY A 10 -9.13 4.72 44.53
CA GLY A 10 -8.59 3.43 44.04
C GLY A 10 -9.35 2.92 42.80
N LEU A 11 -10.69 3.01 42.82
CA LEU A 11 -11.52 2.61 41.69
C LEU A 11 -11.32 3.50 40.46
N ALA A 12 -11.18 4.81 40.65
CA ALA A 12 -10.88 5.76 39.57
C ALA A 12 -9.49 5.52 38.96
N MET A 13 -8.50 5.17 39.78
CA MET A 13 -7.15 4.86 39.33
C MET A 13 -7.09 3.54 38.55
N ILE A 14 -7.88 2.53 38.90
CA ILE A 14 -8.01 1.26 38.15
C ILE A 14 -8.71 1.49 36.80
N LEU A 15 -9.71 2.35 36.75
CA LEU A 15 -10.39 2.71 35.49
C LEU A 15 -9.49 3.47 34.52
N MET A 16 -8.55 4.26 35.03
CA MET A 16 -7.56 4.95 34.17
C MET A 16 -6.50 4.00 33.56
N LEU A 17 -6.23 2.86 34.20
CA LEU A 17 -5.30 1.84 33.72
C LEU A 17 -5.92 0.90 32.68
N ALA A 18 -7.23 0.80 32.60
CA ALA A 18 -7.95 -0.03 31.62
C ALA A 18 -8.04 0.59 30.21
N GLY A 19 -7.57 1.83 30.04
CA GLY A 19 -7.65 2.60 28.77
C GLY A 19 -6.55 2.31 27.76
N CYS A 20 -5.62 1.37 27.98
CA CYS A 20 -4.68 0.93 26.94
C CYS A 20 -5.38 0.00 25.96
N GLY A 21 -6.17 0.56 25.03
CA GLY A 21 -6.58 -0.14 23.82
C GLY A 21 -5.33 -0.67 23.12
N ALA A 22 -5.31 -1.95 22.75
CA ALA A 22 -4.21 -2.57 22.02
C ALA A 22 -3.90 -1.72 20.78
N ASN A 23 -2.79 -1.02 20.78
CA ASN A 23 -2.38 -0.16 19.67
C ASN A 23 -1.93 -1.09 18.53
N ARG A 24 -2.85 -1.40 17.59
CA ARG A 24 -2.56 -2.24 16.44
C ARG A 24 -1.46 -1.59 15.62
N LYS A 25 -0.45 -2.34 15.24
CA LYS A 25 0.61 -1.87 14.35
C LYS A 25 0.00 -1.49 12.99
N THR A 26 0.25 -0.28 12.53
CA THR A 26 -0.18 0.17 11.20
C THR A 26 0.76 -0.39 10.12
N ILE A 27 0.17 -1.00 9.10
CA ILE A 27 0.81 -1.45 7.87
C ILE A 27 0.38 -0.49 6.76
N ARG A 28 1.30 0.28 6.22
CA ARG A 28 1.04 1.25 5.14
C ARG A 28 1.05 0.52 3.80
N PHE A 29 -0.06 0.63 3.08
CA PHE A 29 -0.27 -0.04 1.80
C PHE A 29 -0.28 0.97 0.66
N GLY A 30 0.80 1.03 -0.12
CA GLY A 30 0.92 1.87 -1.31
C GLY A 30 0.03 1.36 -2.44
N ALA A 31 -0.94 2.17 -2.82
CA ALA A 31 -1.82 1.93 -3.97
C ALA A 31 -1.33 2.73 -5.20
N ALA A 32 -2.16 3.65 -5.67
CA ALA A 32 -1.82 4.62 -6.71
C ALA A 32 -2.74 5.84 -6.59
N GLY A 33 -2.97 6.54 -7.69
CA GLY A 33 -3.93 7.65 -7.74
C GLY A 33 -5.36 7.18 -7.47
N ILE A 34 -6.13 8.05 -6.82
CA ILE A 34 -7.52 7.80 -6.45
C ILE A 34 -8.36 7.49 -7.70
N GLY A 35 -9.22 6.46 -7.61
CA GLY A 35 -10.13 6.03 -8.67
C GLY A 35 -9.50 5.09 -9.72
N GLY A 36 -8.22 4.79 -9.62
CA GLY A 36 -7.56 3.79 -10.46
C GLY A 36 -7.81 2.35 -9.99
N MET A 37 -7.36 1.38 -10.79
CA MET A 37 -7.54 -0.06 -10.47
C MET A 37 -6.81 -0.43 -9.16
N TYR A 38 -5.60 0.06 -8.94
CA TYR A 38 -4.85 -0.18 -7.70
C TYR A 38 -5.56 0.39 -6.48
N ASP A 39 -6.13 1.57 -6.60
CA ASP A 39 -6.92 2.18 -5.51
C ASP A 39 -8.17 1.35 -5.22
N SER A 40 -8.91 0.94 -6.25
CA SER A 40 -10.10 0.09 -6.10
C SER A 40 -9.77 -1.25 -5.44
N PHE A 41 -8.70 -1.91 -5.88
CA PHE A 41 -8.23 -3.16 -5.28
C PHE A 41 -7.80 -2.95 -3.82
N ALA A 42 -6.99 -1.93 -3.56
CA ALA A 42 -6.49 -1.65 -2.22
C ALA A 42 -7.64 -1.36 -1.24
N ASN A 43 -8.64 -0.58 -1.66
CA ASN A 43 -9.83 -0.30 -0.84
C ASN A 43 -10.60 -1.57 -0.50
N ALA A 44 -10.85 -2.44 -1.47
CA ALA A 44 -11.53 -3.72 -1.24
C ALA A 44 -10.72 -4.61 -0.30
N TYR A 45 -9.43 -4.78 -0.56
CA TYR A 45 -8.53 -5.62 0.24
C TYR A 45 -8.42 -5.12 1.69
N VAL A 46 -8.16 -3.84 1.89
CA VAL A 46 -8.04 -3.22 3.22
C VAL A 46 -9.36 -3.30 3.99
N SER A 47 -10.50 -3.11 3.30
CA SER A 47 -11.83 -3.26 3.92
C SER A 47 -12.08 -4.67 4.43
N LEU A 48 -11.64 -5.69 3.69
CA LEU A 48 -11.76 -7.09 4.10
C LEU A 48 -10.78 -7.42 5.23
N ALA A 49 -9.51 -7.10 5.05
CA ALA A 49 -8.45 -7.42 6.02
C ALA A 49 -8.69 -6.76 7.39
N ASN A 50 -9.17 -5.52 7.42
CA ASN A 50 -9.41 -4.82 8.69
C ASN A 50 -10.66 -5.30 9.45
N LYS A 51 -11.50 -6.17 8.86
CA LYS A 51 -12.60 -6.85 9.56
C LYS A 51 -12.10 -8.00 10.43
N GLU A 52 -10.96 -8.57 10.08
CA GLU A 52 -10.34 -9.66 10.84
C GLU A 52 -9.64 -9.11 12.08
N ASP A 53 -9.57 -9.93 13.14
CA ASP A 53 -8.92 -9.54 14.39
C ASP A 53 -7.41 -9.78 14.38
N PHE A 54 -6.72 -9.09 13.47
CA PHE A 54 -5.26 -9.12 13.42
C PHE A 54 -4.63 -8.13 14.40
N SER A 55 -3.39 -8.39 14.78
CA SER A 55 -2.57 -7.49 15.60
C SER A 55 -2.11 -6.22 14.85
N TYR A 56 -2.50 -6.06 13.59
CA TYR A 56 -2.18 -4.93 12.73
C TYR A 56 -3.42 -4.39 12.02
N LYS A 57 -3.32 -3.17 11.52
CA LYS A 57 -4.32 -2.48 10.73
C LYS A 57 -3.66 -2.01 9.43
N LEU A 58 -4.31 -2.25 8.29
CA LEU A 58 -3.87 -1.72 7.01
C LEU A 58 -4.41 -0.31 6.79
N GLU A 59 -3.54 0.57 6.29
CA GLU A 59 -3.91 1.92 5.86
C GLU A 59 -3.42 2.18 4.44
N ILE A 60 -4.32 2.64 3.57
CA ILE A 60 -3.98 2.98 2.18
C ILE A 60 -3.15 4.26 2.15
N ARG A 61 -2.13 4.23 1.30
CA ARG A 61 -1.33 5.39 0.91
C ARG A 61 -1.48 5.61 -0.59
N ASN A 62 -2.05 6.74 -0.97
CA ASN A 62 -2.08 7.14 -2.37
C ASN A 62 -0.67 7.53 -2.82
N THR A 63 -0.26 7.01 -3.96
CA THR A 63 1.10 7.15 -4.51
C THR A 63 1.04 7.46 -6.00
N ALA A 64 2.19 7.67 -6.61
CA ALA A 64 2.30 7.83 -8.05
C ALA A 64 2.40 6.48 -8.83
N GLY A 65 1.93 5.37 -8.23
CA GLY A 65 1.89 4.06 -8.89
C GLY A 65 3.13 3.21 -8.67
N SER A 66 3.36 2.25 -9.59
CA SER A 66 4.34 1.16 -9.43
C SER A 66 5.75 1.62 -9.10
N ALA A 67 6.32 2.54 -9.86
CA ALA A 67 7.67 3.02 -9.64
C ALA A 67 7.84 3.72 -8.28
N ALA A 68 6.86 4.51 -7.88
CA ALA A 68 6.84 5.14 -6.55
C ALA A 68 6.74 4.10 -5.45
N ASN A 69 5.87 3.09 -5.60
CA ASN A 69 5.68 2.03 -4.62
C ASN A 69 6.96 1.23 -4.39
N VAL A 70 7.67 0.89 -5.46
CA VAL A 70 8.95 0.17 -5.35
C VAL A 70 10.00 0.99 -4.60
N ARG A 71 10.12 2.29 -4.91
CA ARG A 71 11.04 3.20 -4.18
C ARG A 71 10.68 3.31 -2.69
N LEU A 72 9.38 3.43 -2.39
CA LEU A 72 8.88 3.52 -1.01
C LEU A 72 9.06 2.22 -0.22
N LEU A 73 8.85 1.05 -0.86
CA LEU A 73 9.10 -0.27 -0.25
C LEU A 73 10.59 -0.44 0.07
N SER A 74 11.47 -0.17 -0.90
CA SER A 74 12.92 -0.25 -0.71
C SER A 74 13.41 0.70 0.38
N GLY A 75 12.81 1.89 0.47
CA GLY A 75 13.10 2.89 1.51
C GLY A 75 12.42 2.63 2.86
N LYS A 76 11.61 1.56 2.99
CA LYS A 76 10.83 1.22 4.20
C LYS A 76 9.83 2.31 4.62
N TYR A 77 9.35 3.10 3.67
CA TYR A 77 8.32 4.10 3.90
C TYR A 77 6.90 3.51 3.86
N ILE A 78 6.74 2.36 3.18
CA ILE A 78 5.52 1.54 3.18
C ILE A 78 5.91 0.08 3.40
N GLU A 79 4.97 -0.73 3.89
CA GLU A 79 5.16 -2.15 4.16
C GLU A 79 4.58 -3.06 3.07
N LEU A 80 3.55 -2.59 2.37
CA LEU A 80 2.93 -3.25 1.22
C LEU A 80 2.80 -2.28 0.06
N GLY A 81 2.78 -2.78 -1.15
CA GLY A 81 2.55 -1.97 -2.35
C GLY A 81 2.13 -2.82 -3.54
N ILE A 82 1.33 -2.24 -4.42
CA ILE A 82 0.98 -2.83 -5.71
C ILE A 82 1.94 -2.26 -6.76
N ALA A 83 2.51 -3.12 -7.58
CA ALA A 83 3.40 -2.72 -8.66
C ALA A 83 3.32 -3.69 -9.83
N GLN A 84 3.58 -3.19 -11.03
CA GLN A 84 3.74 -3.97 -12.25
C GLN A 84 5.01 -4.82 -12.16
N ALA A 85 4.94 -6.03 -12.69
CA ALA A 85 6.04 -7.00 -12.58
C ALA A 85 7.30 -6.54 -13.31
N ASP A 86 7.16 -5.94 -14.47
CA ASP A 86 8.25 -5.36 -15.26
C ASP A 86 8.98 -4.25 -14.50
N LEU A 87 8.26 -3.31 -13.90
CA LEU A 87 8.85 -2.25 -13.09
C LEU A 87 9.51 -2.78 -11.80
N VAL A 88 8.99 -3.86 -11.23
CA VAL A 88 9.63 -4.54 -10.09
C VAL A 88 10.97 -5.13 -10.50
N GLU A 89 11.05 -5.77 -11.67
CA GLU A 89 12.26 -6.35 -12.22
C GLU A 89 13.28 -5.27 -12.60
N GLU A 90 12.86 -4.24 -13.34
CA GLU A 90 13.72 -3.10 -13.67
C GLU A 90 14.33 -2.44 -12.43
N ALA A 91 13.51 -2.22 -11.41
CA ALA A 91 13.96 -1.62 -10.16
C ALA A 91 14.97 -2.51 -9.42
N TYR A 92 14.72 -3.81 -9.38
CA TYR A 92 15.60 -4.76 -8.71
C TYR A 92 16.98 -4.80 -9.34
N HIS A 93 17.05 -4.74 -10.68
CA HIS A 93 18.28 -4.76 -11.45
C HIS A 93 18.88 -3.37 -11.71
N GLY A 94 18.18 -2.30 -11.44
CA GLY A 94 18.63 -0.93 -11.74
C GLY A 94 18.65 -0.64 -13.24
N THR A 95 17.67 -1.14 -13.97
CA THR A 95 17.52 -0.95 -15.42
C THR A 95 16.33 -0.05 -15.75
N GLY A 96 16.04 0.18 -17.03
CA GLY A 96 14.90 0.96 -17.49
C GLY A 96 14.78 2.32 -16.79
N GLU A 97 13.65 2.57 -16.15
CA GLU A 97 13.39 3.78 -15.37
C GLU A 97 14.32 3.93 -14.14
N PHE A 98 14.95 2.85 -13.70
CA PHE A 98 15.80 2.80 -12.50
C PHE A 98 17.28 2.65 -12.81
N ARG A 99 17.74 2.98 -14.03
CA ARG A 99 19.10 2.76 -14.53
C ARG A 99 20.22 3.34 -13.67
N ASP A 100 19.93 4.32 -12.83
CA ASP A 100 20.94 4.97 -12.01
C ASP A 100 21.04 4.36 -10.60
N LYS A 101 20.07 3.55 -10.21
CA LYS A 101 20.03 2.98 -8.86
C LYS A 101 19.10 1.77 -8.78
N ALA A 102 19.62 0.63 -8.36
CA ALA A 102 18.80 -0.52 -7.98
C ALA A 102 18.05 -0.28 -6.67
N TYR A 103 16.81 -0.75 -6.64
CA TYR A 103 15.92 -0.71 -5.48
C TYR A 103 15.57 -2.15 -5.08
N GLN A 104 16.01 -2.55 -3.90
CA GLN A 104 15.90 -3.92 -3.39
C GLN A 104 15.37 -3.92 -1.96
N GLY A 105 15.28 -5.08 -1.32
CA GLY A 105 14.86 -5.22 0.08
C GLY A 105 13.36 -5.45 0.26
N TYR A 106 12.65 -5.82 -0.81
CA TYR A 106 11.25 -6.23 -0.82
C TYR A 106 11.11 -7.65 -1.40
N LYS A 107 9.93 -8.23 -1.29
CA LYS A 107 9.58 -9.56 -1.83
C LYS A 107 8.21 -9.49 -2.50
N ALA A 108 8.04 -10.22 -3.59
CA ALA A 108 6.72 -10.48 -4.16
C ALA A 108 5.94 -11.44 -3.23
N VAL A 109 4.69 -11.11 -2.96
CA VAL A 109 3.80 -11.88 -2.08
C VAL A 109 2.74 -12.62 -2.90
N ALA A 110 2.18 -11.97 -3.91
CA ALA A 110 1.15 -12.55 -4.78
C ALA A 110 1.14 -11.86 -6.14
N ALA A 111 0.73 -12.59 -7.18
CA ALA A 111 0.27 -12.02 -8.43
C ALA A 111 -1.24 -11.75 -8.31
N LEU A 112 -1.68 -10.55 -8.67
CA LEU A 112 -3.05 -10.11 -8.47
C LEU A 112 -3.91 -10.34 -9.72
N TYR A 113 -3.55 -9.70 -10.81
CA TYR A 113 -4.27 -9.77 -12.10
C TYR A 113 -3.35 -9.37 -13.25
N PRO A 114 -3.64 -9.84 -14.50
CA PRO A 114 -2.93 -9.36 -15.67
C PRO A 114 -3.36 -7.95 -16.07
N GLU A 115 -2.41 -7.12 -16.46
CA GLU A 115 -2.67 -5.81 -17.06
C GLU A 115 -2.44 -5.89 -18.56
N ALA A 116 -3.49 -5.60 -19.36
CA ALA A 116 -3.39 -5.59 -20.80
C ALA A 116 -2.79 -4.26 -21.28
N CYS A 117 -1.72 -4.33 -22.06
CA CYS A 117 -1.20 -3.16 -22.75
C CYS A 117 -2.17 -2.79 -23.88
N GLN A 118 -2.65 -1.55 -23.88
CA GLN A 118 -3.51 -1.02 -24.92
C GLN A 118 -2.87 0.23 -25.53
N ILE A 119 -2.69 0.21 -26.85
CA ILE A 119 -2.20 1.37 -27.58
C ILE A 119 -3.42 2.09 -28.16
N VAL A 120 -3.58 3.34 -27.76
CA VAL A 120 -4.65 4.20 -28.27
C VAL A 120 -4.05 5.39 -29.01
N VAL A 121 -4.67 5.75 -30.12
CA VAL A 121 -4.28 6.90 -30.92
C VAL A 121 -5.47 7.84 -31.10
N ARG A 122 -5.21 9.09 -31.43
CA ARG A 122 -6.26 10.04 -31.76
C ARG A 122 -6.96 9.62 -33.04
N THR A 123 -8.25 9.89 -33.15
CA THR A 123 -9.07 9.54 -34.31
C THR A 123 -8.59 10.19 -35.62
N ASP A 124 -7.91 11.32 -35.50
CA ASP A 124 -7.33 12.07 -36.62
C ASP A 124 -5.84 11.73 -36.86
N SER A 125 -5.34 10.67 -36.22
CA SER A 125 -3.97 10.19 -36.42
C SER A 125 -3.85 9.39 -37.75
N GLU A 126 -2.71 9.50 -38.40
CA GLU A 126 -2.35 8.66 -39.56
C GLU A 126 -1.89 7.24 -39.14
N ILE A 127 -1.85 6.95 -37.85
CA ILE A 127 -1.47 5.64 -37.31
C ILE A 127 -2.70 4.73 -37.34
N GLU A 128 -2.70 3.75 -38.24
CA GLU A 128 -3.81 2.79 -38.36
C GLU A 128 -3.57 1.51 -37.54
N LEU A 129 -2.35 0.98 -37.57
CA LEU A 129 -1.97 -0.24 -36.87
C LEU A 129 -0.59 -0.09 -36.23
N SER A 130 -0.42 -0.58 -34.99
CA SER A 130 0.87 -0.53 -34.31
C SER A 130 1.99 -1.30 -35.04
N LEU A 131 1.63 -2.38 -35.73
CA LEU A 131 2.60 -3.24 -36.46
C LEU A 131 3.21 -2.59 -37.70
N ILE A 132 2.63 -1.55 -38.31
CA ILE A 132 3.18 -0.87 -39.49
C ILE A 132 4.19 0.22 -39.14
N HIS A 133 4.43 0.47 -37.85
CA HIS A 133 5.32 1.51 -37.32
C HIS A 133 6.51 0.94 -36.54
N ILE A 134 6.75 -0.38 -36.62
CA ILE A 134 7.87 -1.09 -35.99
C ILE A 134 8.98 -1.29 -37.00
#